data_df82f69f9f20c69dfebd87ddc1b2776d
#
_entry.id   df82f69f9f20c69dfebd87ddc1b2776d
#
_cell.length_a   1.000
_cell.length_b   1.000
_cell.length_c   1.000
_cell.angle_alpha   90.00
_cell.angle_beta   90.00
_cell.angle_gamma   90.00
#
_symmetry.space_group_name_H-M   'P 1'
#
loop_
_entity.id
_entity.type
_entity.pdbx_description
1 polymer ?
#
loop_
_entity_poly.entity_id
_entity_poly.type
_entity_poly.pdbx_seq_one_letter_code
_entity_poly.pdbx_strand_id
1 'polypeptide(L)'
;MNNKFYTVCGITEIDGKILLVRHTYGTAKDRILLPGGFVAENELPTVAAEREILEETGVQTKARSLMAVQFKADQWCAVFIMDYISGTPRSDGYENSEVLLLSAEEAVKREDITNLSREILTAYKDKKYSVLAKSGYVPKSSTADNYVIFGI
;
A
#
# COMPACT_ATOMS: atom_id res chain seq x y z
N MET A 1 0.69 16.95 -15.07
CA MET A 1 0.56 17.55 -13.73
C MET A 1 0.84 16.47 -12.69
N ASN A 2 1.80 16.67 -11.78
CA ASN A 2 2.07 15.72 -10.71
C ASN A 2 0.92 15.73 -9.71
N ASN A 3 0.14 14.66 -9.70
CA ASN A 3 -0.92 14.49 -8.72
C ASN A 3 -0.29 14.07 -7.38
N LYS A 4 0.13 15.05 -6.58
CA LYS A 4 0.66 14.82 -5.24
C LYS A 4 -0.43 14.71 -4.18
N PHE A 5 -1.69 14.77 -4.58
CA PHE A 5 -2.83 14.74 -3.67
C PHE A 5 -3.26 13.32 -3.30
N TYR A 6 -3.17 12.39 -4.24
CA TYR A 6 -3.63 11.01 -4.03
C TYR A 6 -2.46 10.06 -3.92
N THR A 7 -2.38 9.37 -2.78
CA THR A 7 -1.39 8.31 -2.55
C THR A 7 -2.07 7.01 -2.16
N VAL A 8 -1.33 5.93 -2.31
CA VAL A 8 -1.77 4.59 -1.92
C VAL A 8 -0.63 3.88 -1.21
N CYS A 9 -0.97 2.93 -0.37
CA CYS A 9 -0.03 1.93 0.12
C CYS A 9 -0.77 0.60 0.33
N GLY A 10 -0.04 -0.48 0.49
CA GLY A 10 -0.63 -1.79 0.63
C GLY A 10 0.03 -2.64 1.71
N ILE A 11 -0.78 -3.45 2.38
CA ILE A 11 -0.32 -4.51 3.27
C ILE A 11 -0.28 -5.79 2.45
N THR A 12 0.92 -6.32 2.23
CA THR A 12 1.13 -7.63 1.59
C THR A 12 1.75 -8.57 2.59
N GLU A 13 1.07 -9.68 2.87
CA GLU A 13 1.59 -10.72 3.75
C GLU A 13 2.12 -11.87 2.93
N ILE A 14 3.37 -12.27 3.19
CA ILE A 14 4.05 -13.39 2.54
C ILE A 14 4.57 -14.29 3.65
N ASP A 15 4.04 -15.51 3.75
CA ASP A 15 4.42 -16.49 4.79
C ASP A 15 4.38 -15.91 6.21
N GLY A 16 3.32 -15.16 6.54
CA GLY A 16 3.11 -14.56 7.85
C GLY A 16 3.91 -13.28 8.12
N LYS A 17 4.62 -12.76 7.12
CA LYS A 17 5.43 -11.54 7.23
C LYS A 17 4.94 -10.44 6.32
N ILE A 18 5.05 -9.22 6.79
CA ILE A 18 4.63 -8.03 6.07
C ILE A 18 5.78 -7.48 5.23
N LEU A 19 5.46 -7.15 3.99
CA LEU A 19 6.39 -6.53 3.04
C LEU A 19 6.54 -5.04 3.35
N LEU A 20 7.77 -4.62 3.62
CA LEU A 20 8.12 -3.24 3.97
C LEU A 20 9.31 -2.77 3.15
N VAL A 21 9.46 -1.47 2.99
CA VAL A 21 10.60 -0.85 2.31
C VAL A 21 11.26 0.20 3.19
N ARG A 22 12.55 0.45 2.97
CA ARG A 22 13.28 1.56 3.59
C ARG A 22 13.50 2.64 2.55
N HIS A 23 12.90 3.81 2.74
CA HIS A 23 13.04 4.92 1.81
C HIS A 23 14.45 5.54 1.81
N THR A 24 14.86 6.05 0.65
CA THR A 24 16.12 6.76 0.47
C THR A 24 15.96 8.28 0.42
N TYR A 25 14.73 8.78 0.41
CA TYR A 25 14.43 10.19 0.16
C TYR A 25 13.20 10.67 0.94
N GLY A 26 12.99 11.99 0.92
CA GLY A 26 11.81 12.63 1.50
C GLY A 26 11.80 12.63 3.02
N THR A 27 10.61 12.88 3.58
CA THR A 27 10.40 12.92 5.03
C THR A 27 10.54 11.56 5.70
N ALA A 28 10.41 10.48 4.93
CA ALA A 28 10.55 9.10 5.38
C ALA A 28 11.96 8.51 5.10
N LYS A 29 12.93 9.36 4.75
CA LYS A 29 14.30 8.91 4.50
C LYS A 29 14.84 8.10 5.67
N ASP A 30 15.43 6.94 5.36
CA ASP A 30 16.01 5.98 6.30
C ASP A 30 14.97 5.30 7.22
N ARG A 31 13.68 5.51 6.97
CA ARG A 31 12.60 4.88 7.72
C ARG A 31 11.97 3.76 6.91
N ILE A 32 11.43 2.77 7.63
CA ILE A 32 10.66 1.68 7.01
C ILE A 32 9.17 2.02 6.98
N LEU A 33 8.50 1.59 5.92
CA LEU A 33 7.08 1.84 5.75
C LEU A 33 6.46 0.82 4.80
N LEU A 34 5.13 0.79 4.78
CA LEU A 34 4.39 0.01 3.77
C LEU A 34 4.69 0.58 2.38
N PRO A 35 4.97 -0.27 1.39
CA PRO A 35 5.24 0.19 0.03
C PRO A 35 4.02 0.85 -0.57
N GLY A 36 4.24 1.87 -1.40
CA GLY A 36 3.19 2.63 -2.04
C GLY A 36 3.76 3.87 -2.73
N GLY A 37 2.89 4.76 -3.16
CA GLY A 37 3.29 5.97 -3.85
C GLY A 37 2.10 6.78 -4.37
N PHE A 38 2.37 7.62 -5.36
CA PHE A 38 1.36 8.50 -5.94
C PHE A 38 0.52 7.78 -6.98
N VAL A 39 -0.78 8.10 -6.99
CA VAL A 39 -1.69 7.67 -8.06
C VAL A 39 -1.42 8.54 -9.29
N ALA A 40 -1.16 7.90 -10.42
CA ALA A 40 -0.93 8.60 -11.68
C ALA A 40 -2.24 9.16 -12.26
N GLU A 41 -2.12 10.07 -13.20
CA GLU A 41 -3.28 10.60 -13.91
C GLU A 41 -4.01 9.46 -14.65
N ASN A 42 -5.33 9.42 -14.52
CA ASN A 42 -6.18 8.37 -15.13
C ASN A 42 -5.90 6.94 -14.63
N GLU A 43 -5.28 6.79 -13.49
CA GLU A 43 -5.00 5.49 -12.88
C GLU A 43 -5.94 5.23 -11.70
N LEU A 44 -6.49 4.01 -11.60
CA LEU A 44 -7.25 3.61 -10.42
C LEU A 44 -6.32 3.47 -9.21
N PRO A 45 -6.77 3.83 -8.00
CA PRO A 45 -5.96 3.64 -6.79
C PRO A 45 -5.52 2.19 -6.56
N THR A 46 -6.34 1.21 -6.93
CA THR A 46 -5.99 -0.21 -6.84
C THR A 46 -4.83 -0.57 -7.76
N VAL A 47 -4.88 -0.08 -8.99
CA VAL A 47 -3.82 -0.29 -9.99
C VAL A 47 -2.53 0.41 -9.57
N ALA A 48 -2.65 1.63 -9.00
CA ALA A 48 -1.50 2.36 -8.46
C ALA A 48 -0.81 1.58 -7.34
N ALA A 49 -1.57 0.99 -6.41
CA ALA A 49 -1.00 0.18 -5.33
C ALA A 49 -0.26 -1.04 -5.89
N GLU A 50 -0.87 -1.76 -6.84
CA GLU A 50 -0.25 -2.91 -7.49
C GLU A 50 1.03 -2.53 -8.22
N ARG A 51 1.02 -1.42 -8.96
CA ARG A 51 2.17 -0.90 -9.72
C ARG A 51 3.31 -0.46 -8.78
N GLU A 52 3.01 0.35 -7.78
CA GLU A 52 4.03 0.85 -6.85
C GLU A 52 4.71 -0.27 -6.08
N ILE A 53 3.95 -1.26 -5.60
CA ILE A 53 4.52 -2.41 -4.90
C ILE A 53 5.44 -3.20 -5.83
N LEU A 54 5.03 -3.42 -7.07
CA LEU A 54 5.86 -4.12 -8.05
C LEU A 54 7.14 -3.35 -8.36
N GLU A 55 7.05 -2.05 -8.59
CA GLU A 55 8.20 -1.18 -8.88
C GLU A 55 9.18 -1.16 -7.72
N GLU A 56 8.70 -0.99 -6.49
CA GLU A 56 9.54 -0.85 -5.30
C GLU A 56 10.14 -2.17 -4.80
N THR A 57 9.43 -3.27 -4.97
CA THR A 57 9.78 -4.53 -4.29
C THR A 57 9.98 -5.74 -5.19
N GLY A 58 9.60 -5.65 -6.45
CA GLY A 58 9.60 -6.80 -7.37
C GLY A 58 8.48 -7.81 -7.10
N VAL A 59 7.57 -7.53 -6.19
CA VAL A 59 6.46 -8.42 -5.83
C VAL A 59 5.20 -8.02 -6.57
N GLN A 60 4.60 -8.99 -7.25
CA GLN A 60 3.31 -8.82 -7.93
C GLN A 60 2.17 -9.10 -6.95
N THR A 61 1.25 -8.16 -6.86
CA THR A 61 0.11 -8.22 -5.93
C THR A 61 -1.19 -7.85 -6.62
N LYS A 62 -2.29 -8.14 -5.94
CA LYS A 62 -3.64 -7.73 -6.36
C LYS A 62 -4.35 -7.08 -5.17
N ALA A 63 -4.93 -5.91 -5.37
CA ALA A 63 -5.71 -5.23 -4.34
C ALA A 63 -7.00 -6.01 -4.07
N ARG A 64 -7.20 -6.43 -2.82
CA ARG A 64 -8.35 -7.23 -2.40
C ARG A 64 -9.43 -6.40 -1.75
N SER A 65 -9.06 -5.60 -0.76
CA SER A 65 -10.00 -4.80 0.01
C SER A 65 -9.38 -3.48 0.45
N LEU A 66 -10.24 -2.48 0.68
CA LEU A 66 -9.85 -1.19 1.22
C LEU A 66 -9.93 -1.27 2.76
N MET A 67 -8.79 -1.09 3.42
CA MET A 67 -8.70 -1.14 4.88
C MET A 67 -8.91 0.22 5.53
N ALA A 68 -8.33 1.26 4.96
CA ALA A 68 -8.37 2.60 5.56
C ALA A 68 -8.19 3.68 4.50
N VAL A 69 -8.66 4.87 4.82
CA VAL A 69 -8.33 6.08 4.06
C VAL A 69 -7.90 7.15 5.04
N GLN A 70 -6.69 7.66 4.85
CA GLN A 70 -6.22 8.82 5.59
C GLN A 70 -6.53 10.08 4.81
N PHE A 71 -7.25 11.01 5.42
CA PHE A 71 -7.48 12.33 4.85
C PHE A 71 -6.63 13.36 5.59
N LYS A 72 -5.77 14.03 4.86
CA LYS A 72 -5.12 15.28 5.27
C LYS A 72 -5.70 16.38 4.40
N ALA A 73 -5.56 17.64 4.82
CA ALA A 73 -6.07 18.76 4.03
C ALA A 73 -5.46 18.81 2.61
N ASP A 74 -4.22 18.37 2.48
CA ASP A 74 -3.42 18.45 1.27
C ASP A 74 -3.11 17.09 0.62
N GLN A 75 -3.58 15.98 1.21
CA GLN A 75 -3.25 14.65 0.67
C GLN A 75 -4.18 13.57 1.22
N TRP A 76 -4.60 12.65 0.34
CA TRP A 76 -5.31 11.44 0.72
C TRP A 76 -4.41 10.23 0.54
N CYS A 77 -4.55 9.26 1.42
CA CYS A 77 -3.87 7.97 1.29
C CYS A 77 -4.87 6.83 1.47
N ALA A 78 -5.04 6.03 0.43
CA ALA A 78 -5.83 4.80 0.51
C ALA A 78 -4.91 3.63 0.88
N VAL A 79 -5.33 2.85 1.86
CA VAL A 79 -4.58 1.68 2.36
C VAL A 79 -5.34 0.42 1.96
N PHE A 80 -4.70 -0.41 1.15
CA PHE A 80 -5.30 -1.67 0.68
C PHE A 80 -4.68 -2.88 1.36
N ILE A 81 -5.49 -3.93 1.54
CA ILE A 81 -4.99 -5.27 1.81
C ILE A 81 -4.78 -5.92 0.44
N MET A 82 -3.56 -6.39 0.21
CA MET A 82 -3.12 -6.94 -1.06
C MET A 82 -2.98 -8.47 -0.96
N ASP A 83 -3.30 -9.15 -2.05
CA ASP A 83 -2.99 -10.56 -2.20
C ASP A 83 -1.64 -10.71 -2.90
N TYR A 84 -0.75 -11.51 -2.33
CA TYR A 84 0.50 -11.89 -2.98
C TYR A 84 0.22 -12.82 -4.17
N ILE A 85 0.76 -12.49 -5.33
CA ILE A 85 0.61 -13.31 -6.54
C ILE A 85 1.91 -14.05 -6.84
N SER A 86 3.02 -13.31 -6.97
CA SER A 86 4.32 -13.87 -7.34
C SER A 86 5.44 -12.87 -7.09
N GLY A 87 6.66 -13.29 -7.34
CA GLY A 87 7.86 -12.46 -7.25
C GLY A 87 8.62 -12.64 -5.96
N THR A 88 9.92 -12.41 -6.03
CA THR A 88 10.82 -12.45 -4.87
C THR A 88 11.12 -11.02 -4.43
N PRO A 89 10.88 -10.67 -3.15
CA PRO A 89 11.16 -9.32 -2.65
C PRO A 89 12.62 -8.91 -2.89
N ARG A 90 12.79 -7.74 -3.49
CA ARG A 90 14.12 -7.15 -3.75
C ARG A 90 14.02 -5.63 -3.82
N SER A 91 15.05 -4.94 -3.36
CA SER A 91 15.15 -3.49 -3.49
C SER A 91 15.28 -3.08 -4.96
N ASP A 92 14.65 -1.95 -5.31
CA ASP A 92 14.85 -1.31 -6.61
C ASP A 92 16.22 -0.60 -6.70
N GLY A 93 16.91 -0.41 -5.55
CA GLY A 93 18.21 0.25 -5.48
C GLY A 93 18.17 1.75 -5.74
N TYR A 94 16.98 2.33 -5.82
CA TYR A 94 16.78 3.74 -6.16
C TYR A 94 15.87 4.46 -5.14
N GLU A 95 14.58 4.15 -5.12
CA GLU A 95 13.63 4.76 -4.19
C GLU A 95 13.71 4.15 -2.79
N ASN A 96 14.17 2.92 -2.71
CA ASN A 96 14.45 2.26 -1.43
C ASN A 96 15.85 1.65 -1.43
N SER A 97 16.40 1.51 -0.24
CA SER A 97 17.71 0.87 -0.02
C SER A 97 17.55 -0.57 0.46
N GLU A 98 16.37 -0.97 0.88
CA GLU A 98 16.13 -2.26 1.49
C GLU A 98 14.65 -2.63 1.40
N VAL A 99 14.38 -3.90 1.13
CA VAL A 99 13.07 -4.51 1.26
C VAL A 99 13.12 -5.50 2.42
N LEU A 100 12.16 -5.39 3.35
CA LEU A 100 12.11 -6.18 4.56
C LEU A 100 10.85 -7.04 4.60
N LEU A 101 10.98 -8.21 5.20
CA LEU A 101 9.85 -9.05 5.58
C LEU A 101 9.89 -9.22 7.10
N LEU A 102 8.96 -8.58 7.79
CA LEU A 102 8.81 -8.63 9.24
C LEU A 102 7.41 -9.05 9.62
N SER A 103 7.26 -9.81 10.72
CA SER A 103 5.93 -10.00 11.26
C SER A 103 5.35 -8.63 11.66
N ALA A 104 4.03 -8.50 11.68
CA ALA A 104 3.40 -7.25 12.10
C ALA A 104 3.83 -6.89 13.54
N GLU A 105 3.99 -7.88 14.39
CA GLU A 105 4.46 -7.69 15.77
C GLU A 105 5.87 -7.13 15.84
N GLU A 106 6.79 -7.66 15.03
CA GLU A 106 8.15 -7.13 14.94
C GLU A 106 8.16 -5.71 14.38
N ALA A 107 7.39 -5.47 13.31
CA ALA A 107 7.36 -4.19 12.62
C ALA A 107 6.90 -3.05 13.53
N VAL A 108 5.82 -3.26 14.30
CA VAL A 108 5.28 -2.19 15.17
C VAL A 108 6.21 -1.79 16.30
N LYS A 109 7.16 -2.64 16.67
CA LYS A 109 8.15 -2.38 17.72
C LYS A 109 9.38 -1.63 17.20
N ARG A 110 9.54 -1.49 15.88
CA ARG A 110 10.68 -0.81 15.29
C ARG A 110 10.61 0.69 15.55
N GLU A 111 11.74 1.28 15.96
CA GLU A 111 11.83 2.73 16.16
C GLU A 111 11.90 3.49 14.83
N ASP A 112 12.41 2.82 13.79
CA ASP A 112 12.60 3.39 12.46
C ASP A 112 11.38 3.25 11.53
N ILE A 113 10.25 2.75 12.02
CA ILE A 113 9.01 2.69 11.24
C ILE A 113 8.29 4.06 11.23
N THR A 114 7.63 4.41 10.10
CA THR A 114 6.81 5.62 10.03
C THR A 114 5.57 5.49 10.92
N ASN A 115 5.07 6.63 11.42
CA ASN A 115 3.92 6.64 12.32
C ASN A 115 2.67 6.04 11.68
N LEU A 116 2.37 6.40 10.44
CA LEU A 116 1.20 5.87 9.73
C LEU A 116 1.29 4.35 9.57
N SER A 117 2.44 3.84 9.13
CA SER A 117 2.63 2.39 8.97
C SER A 117 2.51 1.65 10.31
N ARG A 118 3.02 2.23 11.39
CA ARG A 118 2.86 1.64 12.74
C ARG A 118 1.39 1.55 13.14
N GLU A 119 0.63 2.62 12.96
CA GLU A 119 -0.81 2.63 13.31
C GLU A 119 -1.60 1.60 12.49
N ILE A 120 -1.35 1.57 11.18
CA ILE A 120 -2.00 0.60 10.28
C ILE A 120 -1.66 -0.84 10.71
N LEU A 121 -0.39 -1.13 10.95
CA LEU A 121 0.05 -2.48 11.31
C LEU A 121 -0.36 -2.87 12.73
N THR A 122 -0.49 -1.91 13.65
CA THR A 122 -1.05 -2.16 14.98
C THR A 122 -2.51 -2.59 14.87
N ALA A 123 -3.31 -1.86 14.11
CA ALA A 123 -4.70 -2.22 13.86
C ALA A 123 -4.80 -3.60 13.19
N TYR A 124 -3.98 -3.85 12.18
CA TYR A 124 -3.92 -5.11 11.46
C TYR A 124 -3.57 -6.28 12.39
N LYS A 125 -2.52 -6.14 13.18
CA LYS A 125 -2.06 -7.14 14.15
C LYS A 125 -3.14 -7.45 15.20
N ASP A 126 -3.78 -6.41 15.73
CA ASP A 126 -4.78 -6.54 16.79
C ASP A 126 -6.18 -6.87 16.24
N LYS A 127 -6.32 -6.99 14.93
CA LYS A 127 -7.60 -7.22 14.23
C LYS A 127 -8.68 -6.19 14.59
N LYS A 128 -8.25 -4.94 14.81
CA LYS A 128 -9.10 -3.79 15.15
C LYS A 128 -9.30 -2.89 13.94
N TYR A 129 -9.83 -3.47 12.87
CA TYR A 129 -10.14 -2.74 11.63
C TYR A 129 -11.31 -3.40 10.94
N SER A 130 -11.94 -2.64 10.05
CA SER A 130 -12.93 -3.15 9.11
C SER A 130 -12.39 -3.01 7.70
N VAL A 131 -12.96 -3.77 6.78
CA VAL A 131 -12.60 -3.66 5.36
C VAL A 131 -13.85 -3.39 4.54
N LEU A 132 -13.66 -2.65 3.46
CA LEU A 132 -14.65 -2.52 2.41
C LEU A 132 -14.24 -3.45 1.27
N ALA A 133 -15.12 -4.41 0.98
CA ALA A 133 -14.88 -5.36 -0.08
C ALA A 133 -15.02 -4.70 -1.45
N LYS A 134 -14.20 -5.17 -2.40
CA LYS A 134 -14.27 -4.72 -3.79
C LYS A 134 -15.56 -5.25 -4.42
N SER A 135 -16.36 -4.35 -5.00
CA SER A 135 -17.56 -4.69 -5.73
C SER A 135 -17.25 -5.07 -7.18
N GLY A 136 -18.05 -5.95 -7.75
CA GLY A 136 -18.02 -6.22 -9.19
C GLY A 136 -18.86 -5.24 -10.03
N TYR A 137 -19.56 -4.28 -9.38
CA TYR A 137 -20.40 -3.33 -10.10
C TYR A 137 -19.54 -2.35 -10.92
N VAL A 138 -19.94 -2.18 -12.18
CA VAL A 138 -19.39 -1.16 -13.09
C VAL A 138 -20.58 -0.52 -13.82
N PRO A 139 -20.75 0.81 -13.77
CA PRO A 139 -21.84 1.47 -14.48
C PRO A 139 -21.65 1.37 -16.01
N LYS A 140 -22.77 1.52 -16.75
CA LYS A 140 -22.74 1.42 -18.22
C LYS A 140 -21.84 2.46 -18.89
N SER A 141 -21.59 3.59 -18.21
CA SER A 141 -20.71 4.66 -18.70
C SER A 141 -19.23 4.43 -18.48
N SER A 142 -18.86 3.31 -17.85
CA SER A 142 -17.49 3.00 -17.43
C SER A 142 -17.10 1.57 -17.77
N THR A 143 -15.82 1.26 -17.55
CA THR A 143 -15.27 -0.08 -17.68
C THR A 143 -14.53 -0.45 -16.40
N ALA A 144 -14.16 -1.72 -16.24
CA ALA A 144 -13.39 -2.17 -15.08
C ALA A 144 -11.99 -1.52 -15.01
N ASP A 145 -11.50 -0.98 -16.14
CA ASP A 145 -10.19 -0.33 -16.19
C ASP A 145 -10.21 1.10 -15.64
N ASN A 146 -11.37 1.74 -15.59
CA ASN A 146 -11.48 3.12 -15.13
C ASN A 146 -12.50 3.32 -14.01
N TYR A 147 -13.00 2.24 -13.42
CA TYR A 147 -13.99 2.30 -12.36
C TYR A 147 -13.81 1.17 -11.37
N VAL A 148 -13.84 1.51 -10.10
CA VAL A 148 -13.92 0.55 -8.99
C VAL A 148 -14.70 1.17 -7.84
N ILE A 149 -15.51 0.38 -7.17
CA ILE A 149 -16.22 0.77 -5.96
C ILE A 149 -16.01 -0.27 -4.88
N PHE A 150 -15.90 0.19 -3.66
CA PHE A 150 -15.77 -0.67 -2.47
C PHE A 150 -16.94 -0.42 -1.53
N GLY A 151 -17.39 -1.45 -0.85
CA GLY A 151 -18.34 -1.32 0.25
C GLY A 151 -19.79 -1.61 -0.08
N ILE A 152 -20.08 -2.01 -1.30
CA ILE A 152 -21.44 -2.44 -1.70
C ILE A 152 -21.44 -3.73 -2.44
#